data_c0667886d8c50cc8b9664ddf4bc19e02
#
_entry.id   c0667886d8c50cc8b9664ddf4bc19e02
#
_cell.length_a   1.000
_cell.length_b   1.000
_cell.length_c   1.000
_cell.angle_alpha   90.00
_cell.angle_beta   90.00
_cell.angle_gamma   90.00
#
_symmetry.space_group_name_H-M   'P 1'
#
loop_
_entity.id
_entity.type
_entity.pdbx_description
1 polymer ?
#
loop_
_entity_poly.entity_id
_entity_poly.type
_entity_poly.pdbx_seq_one_letter_code
_entity_poly.pdbx_strand_id
1 'polypeptide(L)'
;AMHGRTRKQMYMGEADWETLKDVADALTIPFVGNGDVTTPEKAKSMLEDVGADAVMVGRAALGNPWIIKDMVHYLDTGEKLRPQTVEEKVATAKEQLNGLIDLKGEKIAVPEFRRQAAYYLKGIPRSARTRAKINDVWTKQEVFDLLDDFVEKYEARQKQINR
;
A
#
# COMPACT_ATOMS: atom_id res chain seq x y z
N ALA A 1 -14.10 -8.56 13.50
CA ALA A 1 -12.83 -7.84 13.29
C ALA A 1 -12.65 -6.77 14.38
N MET A 2 -11.41 -6.58 14.84
CA MET A 2 -11.09 -5.56 15.82
C MET A 2 -9.79 -4.84 15.44
N HIS A 3 -9.72 -3.52 15.69
CA HIS A 3 -8.52 -2.71 15.50
C HIS A 3 -7.87 -2.42 16.87
N GLY A 4 -6.54 -2.56 16.96
CA GLY A 4 -5.77 -2.33 18.19
C GLY A 4 -5.59 -0.86 18.61
N ARG A 5 -6.36 0.09 18.07
CA ARG A 5 -6.43 1.48 18.53
C ARG A 5 -7.85 1.90 18.82
N THR A 6 -8.01 2.75 19.82
CA THR A 6 -9.28 3.42 20.09
C THR A 6 -9.54 4.53 19.06
N ARG A 7 -10.81 4.95 18.93
CA ARG A 7 -11.20 6.09 18.09
C ARG A 7 -10.45 7.39 18.47
N LYS A 8 -10.15 7.60 19.76
CA LYS A 8 -9.44 8.80 20.23
C LYS A 8 -7.96 8.82 19.80
N GLN A 9 -7.33 7.65 19.72
CA GLN A 9 -5.94 7.53 19.28
C GLN A 9 -5.77 7.78 17.79
N MET A 10 -6.80 7.56 17.00
CA MET A 10 -6.73 7.64 15.54
C MET A 10 -5.52 6.85 14.98
N TYR A 11 -4.46 7.57 14.55
CA TYR A 11 -3.22 6.96 14.01
C TYR A 11 -1.99 7.19 14.91
N MET A 12 -2.18 7.74 16.11
CA MET A 12 -1.08 8.01 17.04
C MET A 12 -0.64 6.73 17.77
N GLY A 13 0.64 6.66 18.10
CA GLY A 13 1.23 5.53 18.80
C GLY A 13 1.19 4.23 17.97
N GLU A 14 1.27 3.11 18.65
CA GLU A 14 1.19 1.77 18.09
C GLU A 14 -0.16 1.12 18.38
N ALA A 15 -0.56 0.15 17.56
CA ALA A 15 -1.74 -0.67 17.83
C ALA A 15 -1.45 -1.60 19.02
N ASP A 16 -2.37 -1.67 19.95
CA ASP A 16 -2.29 -2.52 21.15
C ASP A 16 -2.63 -3.98 20.78
N TRP A 17 -1.59 -4.76 20.57
CA TRP A 17 -1.72 -6.18 20.21
C TRP A 17 -1.94 -7.06 21.43
N GLU A 18 -1.61 -6.59 22.66
CA GLU A 18 -1.93 -7.31 23.88
C GLU A 18 -3.45 -7.35 24.08
N THR A 19 -4.12 -6.20 23.96
CA THR A 19 -5.59 -6.16 23.99
C THR A 19 -6.22 -7.00 22.88
N LEU A 20 -5.63 -7.04 21.65
CA LEU A 20 -6.14 -7.91 20.58
C LEU A 20 -6.02 -9.38 20.96
N LYS A 21 -4.92 -9.78 21.60
CA LYS A 21 -4.70 -11.14 22.09
C LYS A 21 -5.71 -11.54 23.16
N ASP A 22 -5.92 -10.70 24.16
CA ASP A 22 -6.89 -10.95 25.23
C ASP A 22 -8.30 -11.17 24.66
N VAL A 23 -8.64 -10.42 23.61
CA VAL A 23 -9.93 -10.58 22.92
C VAL A 23 -9.96 -11.87 22.11
N ALA A 24 -8.89 -12.20 21.38
CA ALA A 24 -8.79 -13.45 20.62
C ALA A 24 -8.98 -14.67 21.55
N ASP A 25 -8.28 -14.68 22.69
CA ASP A 25 -8.35 -15.77 23.67
C ASP A 25 -9.74 -15.92 24.31
N ALA A 26 -10.52 -14.83 24.40
CA ALA A 26 -11.88 -14.85 24.98
C ALA A 26 -12.98 -15.20 23.97
N LEU A 27 -12.70 -15.15 22.66
CA LEU A 27 -13.72 -15.39 21.63
C LEU A 27 -13.83 -16.88 21.27
N THR A 28 -15.08 -17.29 20.98
CA THR A 28 -15.39 -18.64 20.46
C THR A 28 -15.79 -18.61 18.97
N ILE A 29 -15.70 -17.45 18.34
CA ILE A 29 -15.99 -17.22 16.91
C ILE A 29 -14.74 -16.73 16.19
N PRO A 30 -14.62 -16.88 14.86
CA PRO A 30 -13.46 -16.40 14.13
C PRO A 30 -13.16 -14.92 14.37
N PHE A 31 -11.89 -14.62 14.64
CA PHE A 31 -11.39 -13.28 14.97
C PHE A 31 -10.49 -12.74 13.87
N VAL A 32 -10.77 -11.54 13.38
CA VAL A 32 -9.94 -10.84 12.40
C VAL A 32 -9.18 -9.71 13.08
N GLY A 33 -7.86 -9.86 13.19
CA GLY A 33 -6.97 -8.86 13.80
C GLY A 33 -6.62 -7.73 12.82
N ASN A 34 -6.63 -6.49 13.30
CA ASN A 34 -6.26 -5.31 12.52
C ASN A 34 -5.45 -4.32 13.37
N GLY A 35 -4.47 -3.69 12.75
CA GLY A 35 -3.64 -2.64 13.36
C GLY A 35 -2.16 -2.87 13.11
N ASP A 36 -1.50 -1.93 12.42
CA ASP A 36 -0.06 -1.87 12.14
C ASP A 36 0.55 -3.11 11.46
N VAL A 37 -0.27 -3.93 10.81
CA VAL A 37 0.19 -5.03 9.98
C VAL A 37 0.73 -4.45 8.67
N THR A 38 2.04 -4.19 8.66
CA THR A 38 2.73 -3.46 7.58
C THR A 38 3.75 -4.29 6.82
N THR A 39 4.03 -5.51 7.29
CA THR A 39 4.98 -6.44 6.67
C THR A 39 4.44 -7.88 6.74
N PRO A 40 4.96 -8.80 5.92
CA PRO A 40 4.63 -10.23 6.00
C PRO A 40 4.88 -10.84 7.38
N GLU A 41 5.97 -10.47 8.05
CA GLU A 41 6.29 -10.96 9.39
C GLU A 41 5.24 -10.51 10.41
N LYS A 42 4.78 -9.24 10.31
CA LYS A 42 3.71 -8.74 11.17
C LYS A 42 2.38 -9.44 10.92
N ALA A 43 2.11 -9.85 9.67
CA ALA A 43 0.94 -10.68 9.39
C ALA A 43 1.05 -12.04 10.08
N LYS A 44 2.23 -12.67 10.03
CA LYS A 44 2.52 -13.92 10.72
C LYS A 44 2.34 -13.77 12.24
N SER A 45 2.96 -12.75 12.85
CA SER A 45 2.80 -12.49 14.28
C SER A 45 1.35 -12.20 14.69
N MET A 46 0.55 -11.54 13.85
CA MET A 46 -0.88 -11.34 14.12
C MET A 46 -1.66 -12.66 14.16
N LEU A 47 -1.28 -13.64 13.35
CA LEU A 47 -1.91 -14.96 13.35
C LEU A 47 -1.38 -15.83 14.51
N GLU A 48 -0.06 -15.90 14.68
CA GLU A 48 0.59 -16.87 15.60
C GLU A 48 0.69 -16.34 17.04
N ASP A 49 1.08 -15.06 17.24
CA ASP A 49 1.36 -14.52 18.57
C ASP A 49 0.10 -13.90 19.20
N VAL A 50 -0.76 -13.26 18.38
CA VAL A 50 -2.03 -12.69 18.84
C VAL A 50 -3.16 -13.73 18.82
N GLY A 51 -3.07 -14.77 17.96
CA GLY A 51 -4.08 -15.79 17.83
C GLY A 51 -5.27 -15.39 16.96
N ALA A 52 -5.08 -14.45 16.03
CA ALA A 52 -6.12 -14.09 15.08
C ALA A 52 -6.30 -15.19 14.02
N ASP A 53 -7.54 -15.49 13.62
CA ASP A 53 -7.84 -16.43 12.53
C ASP A 53 -7.59 -15.81 11.15
N ALA A 54 -7.65 -14.48 11.06
CA ALA A 54 -7.37 -13.73 9.83
C ALA A 54 -6.81 -12.35 10.13
N VAL A 55 -6.20 -11.74 9.11
CA VAL A 55 -5.58 -10.42 9.22
C VAL A 55 -6.26 -9.43 8.28
N MET A 56 -6.61 -8.25 8.79
CA MET A 56 -7.08 -7.14 7.97
C MET A 56 -5.95 -6.14 7.75
N VAL A 57 -5.57 -5.93 6.49
CA VAL A 57 -4.55 -4.96 6.09
C VAL A 57 -5.20 -3.65 5.68
N GLY A 58 -4.77 -2.54 6.27
CA GLY A 58 -5.27 -1.20 5.95
C GLY A 58 -4.24 -0.37 5.19
N ARG A 59 -3.67 0.64 5.85
CA ARG A 59 -2.76 1.64 5.25
C ARG A 59 -1.57 1.06 4.49
N ALA A 60 -1.10 -0.13 4.83
CA ALA A 60 0.02 -0.77 4.15
C ALA A 60 -0.27 -1.13 2.68
N ALA A 61 -1.55 -1.25 2.30
CA ALA A 61 -1.96 -1.51 0.93
C ALA A 61 -2.06 -0.24 0.06
N LEU A 62 -1.99 0.96 0.66
CA LEU A 62 -2.06 2.22 -0.10
C LEU A 62 -0.81 2.38 -0.98
N GLY A 63 -0.99 2.38 -2.30
CA GLY A 63 0.10 2.39 -3.28
C GLY A 63 0.99 1.15 -3.24
N ASN A 64 0.54 0.09 -2.57
CA ASN A 64 1.24 -1.18 -2.41
C ASN A 64 0.24 -2.36 -2.38
N PRO A 65 -0.52 -2.60 -3.45
CA PRO A 65 -1.49 -3.70 -3.49
C PRO A 65 -0.81 -5.09 -3.39
N TRP A 66 0.46 -5.19 -3.71
CA TRP A 66 1.24 -6.44 -3.65
C TRP A 66 1.43 -6.96 -2.23
N ILE A 67 1.28 -6.11 -1.21
CA ILE A 67 1.48 -6.51 0.19
C ILE A 67 0.64 -7.72 0.58
N ILE A 68 -0.56 -7.87 0.02
CA ILE A 68 -1.42 -9.03 0.28
C ILE A 68 -0.79 -10.31 -0.28
N LYS A 69 -0.31 -10.25 -1.54
CA LYS A 69 0.40 -11.38 -2.18
C LYS A 69 1.68 -11.71 -1.42
N ASP A 70 2.43 -10.69 -1.01
CA ASP A 70 3.68 -10.85 -0.26
C ASP A 70 3.43 -11.54 1.10
N MET A 71 2.35 -11.17 1.79
CA MET A 71 1.94 -11.79 3.05
C MET A 71 1.54 -13.23 2.86
N VAL A 72 0.67 -13.53 1.89
CA VAL A 72 0.24 -14.91 1.60
C VAL A 72 1.45 -15.78 1.24
N HIS A 73 2.32 -15.33 0.33
CA HIS A 73 3.51 -16.08 -0.04
C HIS A 73 4.43 -16.36 1.16
N TYR A 74 4.65 -15.35 2.00
CA TYR A 74 5.49 -15.51 3.20
C TYR A 74 4.88 -16.48 4.22
N LEU A 75 3.57 -16.44 4.41
CA LEU A 75 2.87 -17.36 5.31
C LEU A 75 2.96 -18.81 4.82
N ASP A 76 2.90 -19.03 3.50
CA ASP A 76 2.96 -20.35 2.88
C ASP A 76 4.40 -20.93 2.83
N THR A 77 5.40 -20.09 2.59
CA THR A 77 6.77 -20.54 2.27
C THR A 77 7.83 -20.12 3.27
N GLY A 78 7.58 -19.09 4.08
CA GLY A 78 8.58 -18.43 4.92
C GLY A 78 9.54 -17.51 4.14
N GLU A 79 9.38 -17.37 2.83
CA GLU A 79 10.26 -16.58 1.96
C GLU A 79 9.61 -15.26 1.56
N LYS A 80 10.45 -14.22 1.38
CA LYS A 80 9.99 -12.91 0.91
C LYS A 80 10.07 -12.82 -0.62
N LEU A 81 9.05 -12.24 -1.22
CA LEU A 81 9.11 -11.86 -2.63
C LEU A 81 10.05 -10.65 -2.83
N ARG A 82 10.60 -10.53 -4.04
CA ARG A 82 11.37 -9.32 -4.39
C ARG A 82 10.48 -8.08 -4.35
N PRO A 83 11.02 -6.92 -3.98
CA PRO A 83 10.30 -5.66 -4.09
C PRO A 83 9.95 -5.35 -5.57
N GLN A 84 8.83 -4.67 -5.78
CA GLN A 84 8.42 -4.18 -7.08
C GLN A 84 9.36 -3.09 -7.57
N THR A 85 9.67 -3.12 -8.86
CA THR A 85 10.42 -2.06 -9.53
C THR A 85 9.60 -0.78 -9.65
N VAL A 86 10.24 0.33 -10.02
CA VAL A 86 9.53 1.61 -10.21
C VAL A 86 8.56 1.51 -11.39
N GLU A 87 8.96 0.81 -12.44
CA GLU A 87 8.16 0.54 -13.63
C GLU A 87 6.90 -0.25 -13.28
N GLU A 88 7.04 -1.33 -12.49
CA GLU A 88 5.91 -2.14 -12.02
C GLU A 88 4.94 -1.31 -11.17
N LYS A 89 5.45 -0.44 -10.28
CA LYS A 89 4.61 0.45 -9.46
C LYS A 89 3.84 1.44 -10.32
N VAL A 90 4.48 2.04 -11.31
CA VAL A 90 3.83 2.98 -12.23
C VAL A 90 2.81 2.27 -13.12
N ALA A 91 3.11 1.08 -13.63
CA ALA A 91 2.17 0.30 -14.44
C ALA A 91 0.89 -0.01 -13.64
N THR A 92 1.02 -0.47 -12.40
CA THR A 92 -0.15 -0.76 -11.54
C THR A 92 -0.90 0.52 -11.15
N ALA A 93 -0.20 1.63 -10.93
CA ALA A 93 -0.84 2.92 -10.69
C ALA A 93 -1.72 3.36 -11.87
N LYS A 94 -1.24 3.18 -13.10
CA LYS A 94 -2.00 3.46 -14.34
C LYS A 94 -3.21 2.51 -14.50
N GLU A 95 -3.02 1.23 -14.19
CA GLU A 95 -4.11 0.25 -14.21
C GLU A 95 -5.21 0.62 -13.22
N GLN A 96 -4.85 1.01 -12.00
CA GLN A 96 -5.81 1.48 -11.00
C GLN A 96 -6.57 2.72 -11.47
N LEU A 97 -5.90 3.70 -12.12
CA LEU A 97 -6.58 4.86 -12.69
C LEU A 97 -7.55 4.45 -13.79
N ASN A 98 -7.18 3.52 -14.68
CA ASN A 98 -8.10 3.02 -15.70
C ASN A 98 -9.35 2.42 -15.08
N GLY A 99 -9.22 1.54 -14.09
CA GLY A 99 -10.36 0.95 -13.39
C GLY A 99 -11.24 1.99 -12.68
N LEU A 100 -10.65 3.06 -12.12
CA LEU A 100 -11.41 4.16 -11.55
C LEU A 100 -12.18 4.95 -12.61
N ILE A 101 -11.58 5.17 -13.79
CA ILE A 101 -12.21 5.85 -14.92
C ILE A 101 -13.40 5.04 -15.44
N ASP A 102 -13.21 3.74 -15.60
CA ASP A 102 -14.29 2.84 -16.05
C ASP A 102 -15.47 2.84 -15.07
N LEU A 103 -15.20 2.98 -13.77
CA LEU A 103 -16.23 2.98 -12.74
C LEU A 103 -16.93 4.34 -12.56
N LYS A 104 -16.19 5.46 -12.64
CA LYS A 104 -16.67 6.79 -12.20
C LYS A 104 -16.61 7.87 -13.28
N GLY A 105 -15.97 7.56 -14.42
CA GLY A 105 -15.62 8.54 -15.44
C GLY A 105 -14.40 9.39 -15.07
N GLU A 106 -13.68 9.88 -16.09
CA GLU A 106 -12.40 10.57 -15.95
C GLU A 106 -12.45 11.80 -15.05
N LYS A 107 -13.51 12.59 -15.19
CA LYS A 107 -13.71 13.85 -14.43
C LYS A 107 -13.72 13.66 -12.90
N ILE A 108 -14.16 12.50 -12.42
CA ILE A 108 -14.19 12.16 -11.01
C ILE A 108 -12.93 11.35 -10.62
N ALA A 109 -12.56 10.38 -11.45
CA ALA A 109 -11.49 9.45 -11.19
C ALA A 109 -10.12 10.14 -11.05
N VAL A 110 -9.78 11.09 -11.92
CA VAL A 110 -8.47 11.75 -11.90
C VAL A 110 -8.24 12.55 -10.62
N PRO A 111 -9.15 13.42 -10.16
CA PRO A 111 -8.98 14.10 -8.87
C PRO A 111 -8.86 13.14 -7.66
N GLU A 112 -9.65 12.07 -7.61
CA GLU A 112 -9.56 11.07 -6.55
C GLU A 112 -8.23 10.31 -6.59
N PHE A 113 -7.74 10.00 -7.79
CA PHE A 113 -6.51 9.24 -7.99
C PHE A 113 -5.25 10.01 -7.60
N ARG A 114 -5.22 11.34 -7.61
CA ARG A 114 -4.05 12.15 -7.24
C ARG A 114 -3.42 11.71 -5.92
N ARG A 115 -4.26 11.46 -4.91
CA ARG A 115 -3.80 10.94 -3.61
C ARG A 115 -3.20 9.53 -3.72
N GLN A 116 -3.82 8.65 -4.50
CA GLN A 116 -3.36 7.28 -4.70
C GLN A 116 -2.01 7.26 -5.42
N ALA A 117 -1.85 8.04 -6.48
CA ALA A 117 -0.61 8.17 -7.21
C ALA A 117 0.56 8.61 -6.31
N ALA A 118 0.31 9.53 -5.37
CA ALA A 118 1.32 9.97 -4.41
C ALA A 118 1.82 8.82 -3.50
N TYR A 119 0.96 7.86 -3.16
CA TYR A 119 1.35 6.67 -2.39
C TYR A 119 2.24 5.73 -3.20
N TYR A 120 1.95 5.49 -4.49
CA TYR A 120 2.79 4.66 -5.36
C TYR A 120 4.22 5.20 -5.50
N LEU A 121 4.37 6.52 -5.49
CA LEU A 121 5.66 7.19 -5.61
C LEU A 121 6.37 7.44 -4.26
N LYS A 122 5.72 7.13 -3.14
CA LYS A 122 6.29 7.35 -1.80
C LYS A 122 7.56 6.51 -1.60
N GLY A 123 8.60 7.16 -1.06
CA GLY A 123 9.88 6.49 -0.79
C GLY A 123 10.80 6.33 -2.00
N ILE A 124 10.33 6.61 -3.23
CA ILE A 124 11.20 6.59 -4.41
C ILE A 124 12.03 7.88 -4.46
N PRO A 125 13.37 7.77 -4.61
CA PRO A 125 14.24 8.95 -4.69
C PRO A 125 13.79 9.95 -5.76
N ARG A 126 13.76 11.23 -5.40
CA ARG A 126 13.39 12.35 -6.30
C ARG A 126 11.95 12.38 -6.80
N SER A 127 11.06 11.58 -6.24
CA SER A 127 9.62 11.58 -6.58
C SER A 127 8.87 12.83 -6.08
N ALA A 128 9.45 13.63 -5.19
CA ALA A 128 8.76 14.76 -4.55
C ALA A 128 8.19 15.77 -5.56
N ARG A 129 8.95 16.13 -6.61
CA ARG A 129 8.48 17.04 -7.67
C ARG A 129 7.31 16.47 -8.46
N THR A 130 7.38 15.18 -8.82
CA THR A 130 6.31 14.47 -9.54
C THR A 130 5.06 14.38 -8.67
N ARG A 131 5.20 14.03 -7.38
CA ARG A 131 4.09 14.02 -6.43
C ARG A 131 3.43 15.38 -6.24
N ALA A 132 4.19 16.47 -6.29
CA ALA A 132 3.63 17.81 -6.24
C ALA A 132 2.82 18.13 -7.51
N LYS A 133 3.39 17.86 -8.70
CA LYS A 133 2.72 18.10 -9.98
C LYS A 133 1.44 17.29 -10.18
N ILE A 134 1.35 16.10 -9.59
CA ILE A 134 0.18 15.23 -9.74
C ILE A 134 -1.10 15.86 -9.16
N ASN A 135 -0.97 16.85 -8.27
CA ASN A 135 -2.13 17.58 -7.73
C ASN A 135 -2.76 18.54 -8.75
N ASP A 136 -2.03 18.91 -9.79
CA ASP A 136 -2.44 19.92 -10.78
C ASP A 136 -2.96 19.30 -12.08
N VAL A 137 -2.88 17.96 -12.26
CA VAL A 137 -3.34 17.24 -13.45
C VAL A 137 -4.85 17.00 -13.42
N TRP A 138 -5.51 17.07 -14.56
CA TRP A 138 -6.97 16.95 -14.70
C TRP A 138 -7.43 15.85 -15.64
N THR A 139 -6.53 15.34 -16.48
CA THR A 139 -6.83 14.29 -17.45
C THR A 139 -5.99 13.05 -17.22
N LYS A 140 -6.50 11.90 -17.68
CA LYS A 140 -5.77 10.63 -17.67
C LYS A 140 -4.42 10.77 -18.36
N GLN A 141 -4.42 11.45 -19.53
CA GLN A 141 -3.20 11.59 -20.32
C GLN A 141 -2.12 12.37 -19.57
N GLU A 142 -2.48 13.47 -18.91
CA GLU A 142 -1.52 14.24 -18.09
C GLU A 142 -0.95 13.39 -16.93
N VAL A 143 -1.77 12.53 -16.29
CA VAL A 143 -1.28 11.61 -15.27
C VAL A 143 -0.28 10.64 -15.87
N PHE A 144 -0.61 10.04 -17.01
CA PHE A 144 0.23 9.04 -17.68
C PHE A 144 1.55 9.65 -18.11
N ASP A 145 1.52 10.79 -18.81
CA ASP A 145 2.73 11.50 -19.27
C ASP A 145 3.66 11.86 -18.08
N LEU A 146 3.07 12.33 -16.97
CA LEU A 146 3.82 12.67 -15.79
C LEU A 146 4.49 11.45 -15.12
N LEU A 147 3.81 10.31 -15.10
CA LEU A 147 4.33 9.07 -14.56
C LEU A 147 5.41 8.45 -15.46
N ASP A 148 5.22 8.52 -16.80
CA ASP A 148 6.20 8.02 -17.77
C ASP A 148 7.48 8.86 -17.76
N ASP A 149 7.37 10.19 -17.76
CA ASP A 149 8.50 11.11 -17.61
C ASP A 149 9.29 10.82 -16.32
N PHE A 150 8.59 10.46 -15.24
CA PHE A 150 9.25 10.07 -14.01
C PHE A 150 10.06 8.78 -14.14
N VAL A 151 9.50 7.73 -14.75
CA VAL A 151 10.18 6.45 -14.98
C VAL A 151 11.41 6.65 -15.86
N GLU A 152 11.28 7.33 -17.00
CA GLU A 152 12.39 7.60 -17.92
C GLU A 152 13.55 8.32 -17.19
N LYS A 153 13.25 9.34 -16.42
CA LYS A 153 14.26 10.08 -15.65
C LYS A 153 14.88 9.25 -14.53
N TYR A 154 14.11 8.36 -13.93
CA TYR A 154 14.61 7.45 -12.90
C TYR A 154 15.58 6.45 -13.51
N GLU A 155 15.21 5.76 -14.60
CA GLU A 155 16.06 4.80 -15.29
C GLU A 155 17.37 5.42 -15.82
N ALA A 156 17.26 6.59 -16.48
CA ALA A 156 18.43 7.30 -16.99
C ALA A 156 19.49 7.54 -15.92
N ARG A 157 19.04 7.86 -14.69
CA ARG A 157 19.93 8.07 -13.54
C ARG A 157 20.52 6.78 -13.00
N GLN A 158 19.73 5.70 -12.92
CA GLN A 158 20.24 4.41 -12.48
C GLN A 158 21.37 3.92 -13.41
N LYS A 159 21.22 4.12 -14.71
CA LYS A 159 22.28 3.82 -15.71
C LYS A 159 23.55 4.66 -15.51
N GLN A 160 23.44 5.89 -14.98
CA GLN A 160 24.60 6.76 -14.70
C GLN A 160 25.31 6.36 -13.40
N ILE A 161 24.60 5.88 -12.39
CA ILE A 161 25.16 5.47 -11.09
C ILE A 161 25.89 4.13 -11.20
N ASN A 162 25.43 3.25 -12.09
CA ASN A 162 26.00 1.90 -12.31
C ASN A 162 27.15 1.87 -13.34
N ARG A 163 27.61 3.03 -13.82
CA ARG A 163 28.82 3.22 -14.65
C ARG A 163 29.99 3.71 -13.81
#